data_c98afef0ac36b8a73fd47d67fc32008e
#
_entry.id   c98afef0ac36b8a73fd47d67fc32008e
#
_cell.length_a   1.000
_cell.length_b   1.000
_cell.length_c   1.000
_cell.angle_alpha   90.00
_cell.angle_beta   90.00
_cell.angle_gamma   90.00
#
_symmetry.space_group_name_H-M   'P 1'
#
loop_
_entity.id
_entity.type
_entity.pdbx_description
1 polymer ?
#
loop_
_entity_poly.entity_id
_entity_poly.type
_entity_poly.pdbx_seq_one_letter_code
_entity_poly.pdbx_strand_id
1 'polypeptide(L)'
;LSPILFSSGLFFFLFIGFLIIYMSLRKHLLARIIYVTLFSIYFYYKSSGFWFFLLLFTATSDFCIAQGIFHTTTQWKRKLWVVLSLCINLGMLGYFKYFNFLLDMIASVTRMFGYQFGNTAMQSVTYQPMDIFLPVGISFFTFQTISYVIDVYRGKITPLTRWIDYVFYVS
;
A
#
# COMPACT_ATOMS: atom_id res chain seq x y z
N LEU A 1 13.51 -13.31 11.01
CA LEU A 1 13.59 -13.73 9.61
C LEU A 1 14.25 -12.60 8.84
N SER A 2 15.47 -12.83 8.37
CA SER A 2 16.20 -11.83 7.57
C SER A 2 15.38 -11.47 6.32
N PRO A 3 15.15 -10.17 6.03
CA PRO A 3 14.47 -9.75 4.81
C PRO A 3 15.28 -10.21 3.59
N ILE A 4 14.61 -10.75 2.59
CA ILE A 4 15.25 -11.09 1.34
C ILE A 4 15.53 -9.78 0.60
N LEU A 5 16.78 -9.32 0.67
CA LEU A 5 17.22 -8.15 -0.08
C LEU A 5 17.43 -8.53 -1.55
N PHE A 6 17.14 -7.61 -2.47
CA PHE A 6 17.36 -7.78 -3.92
C PHE A 6 18.83 -8.13 -4.26
N SER A 7 19.77 -7.81 -3.36
CA SER A 7 21.19 -8.09 -3.50
C SER A 7 21.59 -9.50 -3.06
N SER A 8 20.66 -10.32 -2.53
CA SER A 8 21.01 -11.67 -2.08
C SER A 8 21.04 -12.65 -3.25
N GLY A 9 22.08 -13.51 -3.30
CA GLY A 9 22.18 -14.57 -4.31
C GLY A 9 20.97 -15.49 -4.35
N LEU A 10 20.29 -15.66 -3.21
CA LEU A 10 19.07 -16.43 -3.07
C LEU A 10 17.90 -15.81 -3.88
N PHE A 11 17.83 -14.47 -3.92
CA PHE A 11 16.85 -13.76 -4.76
C PHE A 11 17.06 -14.07 -6.24
N PHE A 12 18.32 -14.12 -6.70
CA PHE A 12 18.64 -14.39 -8.09
C PHE A 12 18.17 -15.80 -8.53
N PHE A 13 18.40 -16.81 -7.70
CA PHE A 13 17.93 -18.18 -7.98
C PHE A 13 16.40 -18.28 -7.98
N LEU A 14 15.73 -17.62 -7.01
CA LEU A 14 14.26 -17.55 -6.98
C LEU A 14 13.71 -16.85 -8.20
N PHE A 15 14.36 -15.78 -8.66
CA PHE A 15 13.94 -15.02 -9.84
C PHE A 15 14.10 -15.82 -11.13
N ILE A 16 15.19 -16.58 -11.29
CA ILE A 16 15.37 -17.49 -12.42
C ILE A 16 14.26 -18.56 -12.41
N GLY A 17 14.01 -19.20 -11.28
CA GLY A 17 12.92 -20.17 -11.14
C GLY A 17 11.56 -19.56 -11.50
N PHE A 18 11.31 -18.34 -11.04
CA PHE A 18 10.11 -17.57 -11.39
C PHE A 18 9.99 -17.38 -12.91
N LEU A 19 11.05 -16.96 -13.60
CA LEU A 19 11.04 -16.75 -15.04
C LEU A 19 10.77 -18.03 -15.83
N ILE A 20 11.34 -19.15 -15.41
CA ILE A 20 11.12 -20.45 -16.09
C ILE A 20 9.65 -20.84 -16.01
N ILE A 21 9.01 -20.74 -14.83
CA ILE A 21 7.62 -21.06 -14.63
C ILE A 21 6.73 -20.05 -15.39
N TYR A 22 7.06 -18.77 -15.36
CA TYR A 22 6.36 -17.72 -16.10
C TYR A 22 6.35 -17.98 -17.62
N MET A 23 7.48 -18.43 -18.18
CA MET A 23 7.56 -18.80 -19.59
C MET A 23 6.77 -20.05 -19.92
N SER A 24 6.73 -21.03 -19.02
CA SER A 24 5.94 -22.25 -19.18
C SER A 24 4.45 -21.96 -19.21
N LEU A 25 3.98 -20.99 -18.43
CA LEU A 25 2.58 -20.56 -18.35
C LEU A 25 2.14 -19.64 -19.52
N ARG A 26 2.97 -19.45 -20.54
CA ARG A 26 2.71 -18.52 -21.67
C ARG A 26 1.38 -18.75 -22.37
N LYS A 27 0.88 -19.99 -22.39
CA LYS A 27 -0.38 -20.36 -23.06
C LYS A 27 -1.63 -20.01 -22.24
N HIS A 28 -1.52 -19.80 -20.94
CA HIS A 28 -2.65 -19.57 -20.03
C HIS A 28 -2.55 -18.21 -19.33
N LEU A 29 -3.19 -17.19 -19.90
CA LEU A 29 -3.13 -15.82 -19.40
C LEU A 29 -3.54 -15.70 -17.94
N LEU A 30 -4.66 -16.32 -17.54
CA LEU A 30 -5.15 -16.29 -16.16
C LEU A 30 -4.19 -16.94 -15.18
N ALA A 31 -3.67 -18.13 -15.52
CA ALA A 31 -2.70 -18.82 -14.67
C ALA A 31 -1.44 -17.99 -14.48
N ARG A 32 -1.01 -17.29 -15.53
CA ARG A 32 0.15 -16.39 -15.47
C ARG A 32 -0.09 -15.20 -14.55
N ILE A 33 -1.25 -14.54 -14.63
CA ILE A 33 -1.62 -13.43 -13.76
C ILE A 33 -1.67 -13.90 -12.30
N ILE A 34 -2.34 -15.02 -12.02
CA ILE A 34 -2.42 -15.58 -10.67
C ILE A 34 -1.03 -15.91 -10.13
N TYR A 35 -0.19 -16.55 -10.94
CA TYR A 35 1.16 -16.93 -10.53
C TYR A 35 2.03 -15.71 -10.17
N VAL A 36 2.02 -14.67 -11.04
CA VAL A 36 2.79 -13.44 -10.76
C VAL A 36 2.27 -12.74 -9.52
N THR A 37 0.94 -12.63 -9.36
CA THR A 37 0.32 -12.00 -8.19
C THR A 37 0.69 -12.75 -6.90
N LEU A 38 0.62 -14.08 -6.90
CA LEU A 38 1.00 -14.90 -5.73
C LEU A 38 2.49 -14.75 -5.40
N PHE A 39 3.34 -14.73 -6.42
CA PHE A 39 4.78 -14.52 -6.23
C PHE A 39 5.07 -13.12 -5.65
N SER A 40 4.42 -12.06 -6.17
CA SER A 40 4.55 -10.71 -5.64
C SER A 40 4.08 -10.62 -4.19
N ILE A 41 2.93 -11.20 -3.85
CA ILE A 41 2.42 -11.24 -2.48
C ILE A 41 3.38 -12.01 -1.56
N TYR A 42 3.89 -13.16 -2.00
CA TYR A 42 4.86 -13.94 -1.23
C TYR A 42 6.14 -13.14 -0.97
N PHE A 43 6.67 -12.49 -2.01
CA PHE A 43 7.87 -11.66 -1.90
C PHE A 43 7.63 -10.48 -0.95
N TYR A 44 6.48 -9.82 -1.09
CA TYR A 44 6.11 -8.70 -0.23
C TYR A 44 5.92 -9.13 1.23
N TYR A 45 5.30 -10.29 1.47
CA TYR A 45 5.19 -10.88 2.81
C TYR A 45 6.58 -11.15 3.43
N LYS A 46 7.50 -11.69 2.66
CA LYS A 46 8.88 -11.95 3.12
C LYS A 46 9.68 -10.67 3.37
N SER A 47 9.42 -9.62 2.60
CA SER A 47 10.10 -8.32 2.73
C SER A 47 9.51 -7.45 3.85
N SER A 48 8.19 -7.39 3.95
CA SER A 48 7.46 -6.45 4.82
C SER A 48 6.68 -7.13 5.95
N GLY A 49 6.73 -8.46 6.06
CA GLY A 49 6.03 -9.21 7.10
C GLY A 49 4.52 -9.00 7.07
N PHE A 50 3.91 -8.75 8.24
CA PHE A 50 2.47 -8.59 8.39
C PHE A 50 1.89 -7.38 7.63
N TRP A 51 2.72 -6.43 7.22
CA TRP A 51 2.29 -5.22 6.53
C TRP A 51 1.75 -5.45 5.11
N PHE A 52 1.90 -6.66 4.57
CA PHE A 52 1.29 -7.00 3.28
C PHE A 52 -0.25 -6.96 3.32
N PHE A 53 -0.88 -7.19 4.48
CA PHE A 53 -2.32 -7.04 4.64
C PHE A 53 -2.79 -5.61 4.38
N LEU A 54 -1.94 -4.63 4.68
CA LEU A 54 -2.21 -3.24 4.42
C LEU A 54 -2.36 -2.96 2.92
N LEU A 55 -1.43 -3.51 2.12
CA LEU A 55 -1.50 -3.40 0.66
C LEU A 55 -2.79 -4.05 0.13
N LEU A 56 -3.14 -5.24 0.61
CA LEU A 56 -4.36 -5.91 0.20
C LEU A 56 -5.62 -5.13 0.62
N PHE A 57 -5.61 -4.53 1.81
CA PHE A 57 -6.71 -3.72 2.30
C PHE A 57 -6.91 -2.47 1.43
N THR A 58 -5.86 -1.71 1.15
CA THR A 58 -5.95 -0.53 0.28
C THR A 58 -6.34 -0.90 -1.14
N ALA A 59 -5.75 -1.95 -1.70
CA ALA A 59 -6.12 -2.44 -3.03
C ALA A 59 -7.60 -2.86 -3.10
N THR A 60 -8.11 -3.56 -2.11
CA THR A 60 -9.52 -3.96 -2.08
C THR A 60 -10.43 -2.74 -1.93
N SER A 61 -10.08 -1.79 -1.06
CA SER A 61 -10.84 -0.56 -0.87
C SER A 61 -10.93 0.27 -2.15
N ASP A 62 -9.81 0.47 -2.83
CA ASP A 62 -9.76 1.24 -4.08
C ASP A 62 -10.44 0.54 -5.24
N PHE A 63 -10.39 -0.80 -5.29
CA PHE A 63 -11.17 -1.59 -6.24
C PHE A 63 -12.68 -1.37 -6.05
N CYS A 64 -13.16 -1.46 -4.81
CA CYS A 64 -14.58 -1.21 -4.49
C CYS A 64 -14.99 0.24 -4.81
N ILE A 65 -14.12 1.21 -4.49
CA ILE A 65 -14.36 2.62 -4.79
C ILE A 65 -14.44 2.86 -6.30
N ALA A 66 -13.53 2.28 -7.08
CA ALA A 66 -13.55 2.40 -8.55
C ALA A 66 -14.83 1.84 -9.16
N GLN A 67 -15.32 0.70 -8.67
CA GLN A 67 -16.62 0.15 -9.06
C GLN A 67 -17.77 1.09 -8.65
N GLY A 68 -17.72 1.63 -7.43
CA GLY A 68 -18.70 2.61 -6.95
C GLY A 68 -18.75 3.86 -7.81
N ILE A 69 -17.62 4.39 -8.25
CA ILE A 69 -17.54 5.55 -9.16
C ILE A 69 -18.20 5.22 -10.51
N PHE A 70 -17.94 4.03 -11.04
CA PHE A 70 -18.45 3.61 -12.36
C PHE A 70 -19.95 3.45 -12.36
N HIS A 71 -20.53 2.84 -11.31
CA HIS A 71 -21.96 2.62 -11.18
C HIS A 71 -22.75 3.87 -10.74
N THR A 72 -22.07 4.90 -10.28
CA THR A 72 -22.73 6.13 -9.79
C THR A 72 -22.88 7.15 -10.91
N THR A 73 -24.12 7.57 -11.19
CA THR A 73 -24.44 8.57 -12.22
C THR A 73 -24.32 10.01 -11.72
N THR A 74 -24.53 10.24 -10.41
CA THR A 74 -24.54 11.58 -9.82
C THR A 74 -23.12 12.09 -9.61
N GLN A 75 -22.76 13.20 -10.21
CA GLN A 75 -21.42 13.80 -10.15
C GLN A 75 -20.94 14.06 -8.71
N TRP A 76 -21.82 14.51 -7.82
CA TRP A 76 -21.46 14.78 -6.44
C TRP A 76 -21.04 13.50 -5.68
N LYS A 77 -21.78 12.41 -5.87
CA LYS A 77 -21.45 11.12 -5.27
C LYS A 77 -20.15 10.53 -5.84
N ARG A 78 -19.93 10.68 -7.15
CA ARG A 78 -18.65 10.27 -7.78
C ARG A 78 -17.46 11.01 -7.17
N LYS A 79 -17.58 12.32 -6.95
CA LYS A 79 -16.55 13.13 -6.30
C LYS A 79 -16.31 12.69 -4.86
N LEU A 80 -17.37 12.33 -4.14
CA LEU A 80 -17.26 11.84 -2.76
C LEU A 80 -16.48 10.50 -2.68
N TRP A 81 -16.68 9.59 -3.63
CA TRP A 81 -15.91 8.36 -3.73
C TRP A 81 -14.42 8.62 -3.95
N VAL A 82 -14.07 9.58 -4.80
CA VAL A 82 -12.65 9.98 -5.02
C VAL A 82 -12.05 10.54 -3.73
N VAL A 83 -12.76 11.43 -3.04
CA VAL A 83 -12.29 12.00 -1.77
C VAL A 83 -12.09 10.89 -0.72
N LEU A 84 -12.99 9.91 -0.66
CA LEU A 84 -12.86 8.77 0.24
C LEU A 84 -11.59 7.95 -0.05
N SER A 85 -11.30 7.64 -1.32
CA SER A 85 -10.06 6.97 -1.71
C SER A 85 -8.83 7.78 -1.31
N LEU A 86 -8.84 9.10 -1.59
CA LEU A 86 -7.74 9.98 -1.19
C LEU A 86 -7.54 9.99 0.32
N CYS A 87 -8.61 10.08 1.11
CA CYS A 87 -8.52 10.05 2.57
C CYS A 87 -7.93 8.74 3.09
N ILE A 88 -8.35 7.60 2.55
CA ILE A 88 -7.83 6.29 2.95
C ILE A 88 -6.34 6.19 2.59
N ASN A 89 -5.98 6.46 1.34
CA ASN A 89 -4.61 6.30 0.84
C ASN A 89 -3.63 7.30 1.46
N LEU A 90 -3.97 8.59 1.48
CA LEU A 90 -3.12 9.62 2.08
C LEU A 90 -3.09 9.55 3.60
N GLY A 91 -4.23 9.20 4.23
CA GLY A 91 -4.30 8.97 5.67
C GLY A 91 -3.37 7.84 6.10
N MET A 92 -3.36 6.75 5.33
CA MET A 92 -2.50 5.60 5.58
C MET A 92 -1.02 5.94 5.35
N LEU A 93 -0.71 6.61 4.23
CA LEU A 93 0.64 7.10 3.96
C LEU A 93 1.10 8.08 5.06
N GLY A 94 0.23 8.99 5.49
CA GLY A 94 0.47 9.94 6.56
C GLY A 94 0.75 9.24 7.88
N TYR A 95 -0.04 8.25 8.24
CA TYR A 95 0.16 7.48 9.46
C TYR A 95 1.50 6.75 9.47
N PHE A 96 1.85 6.01 8.41
CA PHE A 96 3.08 5.22 8.40
C PHE A 96 4.35 6.04 8.19
N LYS A 97 4.28 7.09 7.38
CA LYS A 97 5.46 7.88 7.02
C LYS A 97 5.69 9.06 7.96
N TYR A 98 4.62 9.70 8.40
CA TYR A 98 4.73 10.98 9.12
C TYR A 98 4.28 10.92 10.57
N PHE A 99 3.85 9.77 11.09
CA PHE A 99 3.37 9.64 12.47
C PHE A 99 4.44 10.05 13.49
N ASN A 100 5.67 9.56 13.35
CA ASN A 100 6.78 9.94 14.23
C ASN A 100 7.09 11.44 14.12
N PHE A 101 7.08 11.98 12.91
CA PHE A 101 7.30 13.42 12.69
C PHE A 101 6.19 14.27 13.32
N LEU A 102 4.93 13.84 13.21
CA LEU A 102 3.80 14.54 13.84
C LEU A 102 3.90 14.51 15.37
N LEU A 103 4.31 13.38 15.94
CA LEU A 103 4.54 13.26 17.39
C LEU A 103 5.66 14.21 17.86
N ASP A 104 6.78 14.29 17.14
CA ASP A 104 7.88 15.18 17.42
C ASP A 104 7.46 16.67 17.33
N MET A 105 6.65 17.00 16.34
CA MET A 105 6.14 18.35 16.18
C MET A 105 5.17 18.73 17.31
N ILE A 106 4.24 17.85 17.67
CA ILE A 106 3.33 18.07 18.81
C ILE A 106 4.12 18.21 20.11
N ALA A 107 5.10 17.35 20.37
CA ALA A 107 5.96 17.42 21.55
C ALA A 107 6.75 18.74 21.61
N SER A 108 7.23 19.24 20.47
CA SER A 108 7.95 20.50 20.39
C SER A 108 7.03 21.70 20.67
N VAL A 109 5.82 21.68 20.11
CA VAL A 109 4.83 22.73 20.34
C VAL A 109 4.37 22.74 21.80
N THR A 110 4.09 21.59 22.41
CA THR A 110 3.68 21.51 23.81
C THR A 110 4.77 21.99 24.77
N ARG A 111 6.05 21.73 24.46
CA ARG A 111 7.19 22.29 25.22
C ARG A 111 7.25 23.83 25.13
N MET A 112 6.92 24.38 23.97
CA MET A 112 6.92 25.83 23.75
C MET A 112 5.84 26.56 24.57
N PHE A 113 4.69 25.88 24.82
CA PHE A 113 3.61 26.41 25.68
C PHE A 113 3.76 26.07 27.16
N GLY A 114 4.93 25.58 27.62
CA GLY A 114 5.20 25.28 29.01
C GLY A 114 4.41 24.12 29.62
N TYR A 115 3.64 23.41 28.82
CA TYR A 115 3.00 22.15 29.20
C TYR A 115 4.04 21.04 29.13
N GLN A 116 4.70 20.77 30.23
CA GLN A 116 5.37 19.49 30.42
C GLN A 116 4.28 18.44 30.62
N PHE A 117 3.83 17.81 29.56
CA PHE A 117 3.11 16.56 29.66
C PHE A 117 4.00 15.58 30.40
N GLY A 118 3.57 15.23 31.61
CA GLY A 118 4.31 14.63 32.71
C GLY A 118 5.41 13.66 32.31
N ASN A 119 6.55 13.87 32.89
CA ASN A 119 7.78 13.09 32.78
C ASN A 119 7.63 11.57 33.03
N THR A 120 6.45 11.06 33.34
CA THR A 120 6.23 9.66 33.71
C THR A 120 5.60 8.81 32.61
N ALA A 121 4.80 9.38 31.71
CA ALA A 121 4.13 8.60 30.68
C ALA A 121 4.90 8.58 29.32
N MET A 122 5.71 9.60 29.04
CA MET A 122 6.52 9.65 27.82
C MET A 122 7.96 9.17 28.00
N GLN A 123 8.44 9.06 29.24
CA GLN A 123 9.77 8.50 29.54
C GLN A 123 9.72 6.96 29.63
N SER A 124 8.54 6.37 29.83
CA SER A 124 8.36 4.91 29.73
C SER A 124 8.03 4.44 28.32
N VAL A 125 7.58 5.31 27.43
CA VAL A 125 7.77 5.14 26.00
C VAL A 125 9.20 5.62 25.72
N THR A 126 10.18 4.81 26.17
CA THR A 126 11.51 4.82 25.57
C THR A 126 11.26 5.00 24.09
N TYR A 127 11.75 6.11 23.52
CA TYR A 127 11.89 6.31 22.09
C TYR A 127 12.80 5.19 21.55
N GLN A 128 12.28 4.01 21.52
CA GLN A 128 12.56 3.15 20.40
C GLN A 128 11.76 3.85 19.30
N PRO A 129 12.42 4.47 18.30
CA PRO A 129 11.73 4.70 17.06
C PRO A 129 11.05 3.38 16.83
N MET A 130 9.72 3.35 16.94
CA MET A 130 9.03 2.19 16.44
C MET A 130 9.64 2.11 15.05
N ASP A 131 10.52 1.14 14.85
CA ASP A 131 10.92 0.75 13.52
C ASP A 131 9.62 0.27 12.88
N ILE A 132 8.75 1.25 12.61
CA ILE A 132 7.62 1.08 11.71
C ILE A 132 8.37 0.83 10.42
N PHE A 133 8.69 -0.47 10.25
CA PHE A 133 9.33 -0.96 9.05
C PHE A 133 8.41 -0.50 7.92
N LEU A 134 8.77 0.64 7.34
CA LEU A 134 7.99 1.29 6.30
C LEU A 134 7.88 0.27 5.17
N PRO A 135 6.67 -0.23 4.85
CA PRO A 135 6.52 -1.21 3.80
C PRO A 135 7.20 -0.69 2.54
N VAL A 136 8.12 -1.48 2.01
CA VAL A 136 8.88 -1.08 0.81
C VAL A 136 7.90 -0.71 -0.28
N GLY A 137 8.01 0.51 -0.82
CA GLY A 137 7.16 0.98 -1.90
C GLY A 137 5.78 1.53 -1.50
N ILE A 138 5.46 1.71 -0.19
CA ILE A 138 4.15 2.24 0.24
C ILE A 138 3.76 3.53 -0.50
N SER A 139 4.69 4.44 -0.68
CA SER A 139 4.43 5.69 -1.40
C SER A 139 4.14 5.43 -2.88
N PHE A 140 4.86 4.49 -3.49
CA PHE A 140 4.70 4.18 -4.90
C PHE A 140 3.33 3.57 -5.19
N PHE A 141 2.93 2.53 -4.47
CA PHE A 141 1.63 1.91 -4.71
C PHE A 141 0.47 2.83 -4.31
N THR A 142 0.64 3.69 -3.29
CA THR A 142 -0.38 4.69 -2.95
C THR A 142 -0.63 5.66 -4.11
N PHE A 143 0.42 6.17 -4.74
CA PHE A 143 0.26 7.03 -5.92
C PHE A 143 -0.32 6.30 -7.12
N GLN A 144 0.05 5.04 -7.31
CA GLN A 144 -0.49 4.20 -8.38
C GLN A 144 -1.99 3.96 -8.22
N THR A 145 -2.45 3.62 -7.01
CA THR A 145 -3.88 3.42 -6.73
C THR A 145 -4.68 4.71 -6.85
N ILE A 146 -4.16 5.82 -6.35
CA ILE A 146 -4.79 7.14 -6.49
C ILE A 146 -4.93 7.52 -7.98
N SER A 147 -3.88 7.33 -8.78
CA SER A 147 -3.92 7.61 -10.23
C SER A 147 -5.00 6.80 -10.93
N TYR A 148 -5.12 5.51 -10.60
CA TYR A 148 -6.14 4.63 -11.14
C TYR A 148 -7.55 5.13 -10.81
N VAL A 149 -7.84 5.46 -9.54
CA VAL A 149 -9.15 5.96 -9.12
C VAL A 149 -9.50 7.28 -9.82
N ILE A 150 -8.53 8.18 -9.97
CA ILE A 150 -8.71 9.45 -10.70
C ILE A 150 -9.01 9.21 -12.17
N ASP A 151 -8.32 8.27 -12.83
CA ASP A 151 -8.54 7.97 -14.24
C ASP A 151 -9.90 7.31 -14.49
N VAL A 152 -10.37 6.45 -13.60
CA VAL A 152 -11.75 5.94 -13.61
C VAL A 152 -12.76 7.08 -13.41
N TYR A 153 -12.51 7.99 -12.47
CA TYR A 153 -13.39 9.14 -12.25
C TYR A 153 -13.49 10.03 -13.48
N ARG A 154 -12.37 10.28 -14.17
CA ARG A 154 -12.32 11.08 -15.40
C ARG A 154 -12.92 10.35 -16.61
N GLY A 155 -13.24 9.08 -16.48
CA GLY A 155 -13.75 8.26 -17.59
C GLY A 155 -12.70 7.90 -18.64
N LYS A 156 -11.41 8.04 -18.31
CA LYS A 156 -10.31 7.67 -19.23
C LYS A 156 -10.17 6.16 -19.37
N ILE A 157 -10.44 5.44 -18.28
CA ILE A 157 -10.38 3.99 -18.23
C ILE A 157 -11.66 3.42 -17.62
N THR A 158 -12.06 2.25 -18.07
CA THR A 158 -13.08 1.44 -17.40
C THR A 158 -12.47 0.69 -16.23
N PRO A 159 -13.16 0.57 -15.08
CA PRO A 159 -12.61 -0.15 -13.94
C PRO A 159 -12.41 -1.63 -14.30
N LEU A 160 -11.35 -2.20 -13.76
CA LEU A 160 -11.06 -3.62 -13.89
C LEU A 160 -12.20 -4.44 -13.29
N THR A 161 -12.69 -5.43 -14.01
CA THR A 161 -13.83 -6.26 -13.59
C THR A 161 -13.43 -7.32 -12.58
N ARG A 162 -12.15 -7.75 -12.58
CA ARG A 162 -11.64 -8.80 -11.72
C ARG A 162 -10.72 -8.20 -10.66
N TRP A 163 -10.99 -8.53 -9.41
CA TRP A 163 -10.15 -8.09 -8.28
C TRP A 163 -8.69 -8.53 -8.43
N ILE A 164 -8.45 -9.75 -8.96
CA ILE A 164 -7.10 -10.30 -9.14
C ILE A 164 -6.26 -9.50 -10.14
N ASP A 165 -6.90 -8.97 -11.20
CA ASP A 165 -6.23 -8.12 -12.20
C ASP A 165 -5.82 -6.78 -11.57
N TYR A 166 -6.65 -6.27 -10.64
CA TYR A 166 -6.33 -5.06 -9.90
C TYR A 166 -5.20 -5.26 -8.88
N VAL A 167 -5.24 -6.36 -8.13
CA VAL A 167 -4.13 -6.70 -7.22
C VAL A 167 -2.83 -6.91 -7.99
N PHE A 168 -2.89 -7.56 -9.15
CA PHE A 168 -1.74 -7.68 -10.05
C PHE A 168 -1.21 -6.33 -10.54
N TYR A 169 -2.10 -5.39 -10.83
CA TYR A 169 -1.71 -4.03 -11.24
C TYR A 169 -0.99 -3.26 -10.12
N VAL A 170 -1.39 -3.46 -8.87
CA VAL A 170 -0.84 -2.73 -7.70
C VAL A 170 0.41 -3.41 -7.13
N SER A 171 0.53 -4.74 -7.19
CA SER A 171 1.63 -5.52 -6.60
C SER A 171 2.84 -5.64 -7.51
#